data_321d8c150d804efecbb5083b4f9834d2
#
_entry.id   321d8c150d804efecbb5083b4f9834d2
#
_cell.length_a   1.000
_cell.length_b   1.000
_cell.length_c   1.000
_cell.angle_alpha   90.00
_cell.angle_beta   90.00
_cell.angle_gamma   90.00
#
_symmetry.space_group_name_H-M   'P 1'
#
loop_
_entity.id
_entity.type
_entity.pdbx_description
1 polymer ?
#
loop_
_entity_poly.entity_id
_entity_poly.type
_entity_poly.pdbx_seq_one_letter_code
_entity_poly.pdbx_strand_id
1 'polypeptide(L)'
;PSMLAVEDYLFSLSWLRSIGGLSAMINRCDKNAKVIFNFIDEHDWVSNLSSRLDTRSNTSVCLVFNDRRIENPNEFANNVCFRLESEGVAFDIKSYRDAPPGLRIWCGGTVETRDVESLMPWIKWAFESEISLLNSS
;
A
#
# COMPACT_ATOMS: atom_id res chain seq x y z
N PRO A 1 -1.74 19.60 -27.52
CA PRO A 1 -2.27 18.97 -26.30
C PRO A 1 -3.52 18.16 -26.62
N SER A 2 -3.67 17.01 -25.99
CA SER A 2 -4.88 16.20 -26.15
C SER A 2 -6.05 16.90 -25.44
N MET A 3 -7.13 17.18 -26.18
CA MET A 3 -8.35 17.75 -25.60
C MET A 3 -8.96 16.79 -24.56
N LEU A 4 -8.89 15.49 -24.80
CA LEU A 4 -9.36 14.48 -23.85
C LEU A 4 -8.63 14.58 -22.51
N ALA A 5 -7.30 14.68 -22.50
CA ALA A 5 -6.52 14.84 -21.27
C ALA A 5 -6.86 16.15 -20.52
N VAL A 6 -7.20 17.22 -21.23
CA VAL A 6 -7.64 18.47 -20.61
C VAL A 6 -9.01 18.30 -19.94
N GLU A 7 -9.96 17.65 -20.61
CA GLU A 7 -11.28 17.37 -20.06
C GLU A 7 -11.22 16.45 -18.84
N ASP A 8 -10.43 15.40 -18.89
CA ASP A 8 -10.21 14.48 -17.74
C ASP A 8 -9.62 15.25 -16.54
N TYR A 9 -8.68 16.15 -16.80
CA TYR A 9 -8.10 16.97 -15.73
C TYR A 9 -9.12 17.96 -15.14
N LEU A 10 -9.92 18.62 -15.97
CA LEU A 10 -10.99 19.52 -15.52
C LEU A 10 -12.06 18.78 -14.71
N PHE A 11 -12.42 17.56 -15.14
CA PHE A 11 -13.33 16.71 -14.38
C PHE A 11 -12.76 16.37 -13.00
N SER A 12 -11.49 15.97 -12.93
CA SER A 12 -10.79 15.66 -11.68
C SER A 12 -10.75 16.87 -10.74
N LEU A 13 -10.49 18.07 -11.27
CA LEU A 13 -10.51 19.31 -10.47
C LEU A 13 -11.92 19.65 -9.97
N SER A 14 -12.95 19.41 -10.79
CA SER A 14 -14.35 19.63 -10.40
C SER A 14 -14.74 18.68 -9.26
N TRP A 15 -14.38 17.41 -9.38
CA TRP A 15 -14.57 16.44 -8.30
C TRP A 15 -13.82 16.87 -7.03
N LEU A 16 -12.54 17.27 -7.15
CA LEU A 16 -11.77 17.74 -5.99
C LEU A 16 -12.46 18.90 -5.27
N ARG A 17 -13.00 19.88 -6.01
CA ARG A 17 -13.77 20.99 -5.44
C ARG A 17 -15.03 20.51 -4.73
N SER A 18 -15.75 19.55 -5.31
CA SER A 18 -17.01 19.04 -4.76
C SER A 18 -16.83 18.32 -3.43
N ILE A 19 -15.66 17.70 -3.18
CA ILE A 19 -15.35 17.01 -1.90
C ILE A 19 -14.79 17.93 -0.82
N GLY A 20 -14.58 19.22 -1.11
CA GLY A 20 -14.05 20.22 -0.17
C GLY A 20 -12.64 20.73 -0.47
N GLY A 21 -12.14 20.49 -1.69
CA GLY A 21 -10.87 21.03 -2.20
C GLY A 21 -9.64 20.37 -1.61
N LEU A 22 -8.52 21.09 -1.63
CA LEU A 22 -7.21 20.59 -1.24
C LEU A 22 -7.18 20.07 0.21
N SER A 23 -7.80 20.77 1.15
CA SER A 23 -7.82 20.36 2.55
C SER A 23 -8.53 19.03 2.75
N ALA A 24 -9.64 18.79 2.05
CA ALA A 24 -10.33 17.51 2.09
C ALA A 24 -9.48 16.41 1.46
N MET A 25 -8.77 16.67 0.37
CA MET A 25 -7.87 15.71 -0.27
C MET A 25 -6.72 15.33 0.66
N ILE A 26 -6.07 16.29 1.30
CA ILE A 26 -5.01 16.02 2.29
C ILE A 26 -5.55 15.14 3.41
N ASN A 27 -6.70 15.49 3.99
CA ASN A 27 -7.32 14.72 5.05
C ASN A 27 -7.65 13.28 4.63
N ARG A 28 -8.07 13.05 3.38
CA ARG A 28 -8.30 11.70 2.85
C ARG A 28 -7.01 10.91 2.77
N CYS A 29 -5.94 11.49 2.21
CA CYS A 29 -4.63 10.85 2.16
C CYS A 29 -4.11 10.50 3.55
N ASP A 30 -4.18 11.43 4.49
CA ASP A 30 -3.69 11.23 5.86
C ASP A 30 -4.47 10.13 6.59
N LYS A 31 -5.81 10.07 6.42
CA LYS A 31 -6.62 8.98 6.98
C LYS A 31 -6.23 7.62 6.41
N ASN A 32 -6.06 7.54 5.09
CA ASN A 32 -5.68 6.31 4.42
C ASN A 32 -4.30 5.83 4.87
N ALA A 33 -3.30 6.72 4.87
CA ALA A 33 -1.95 6.40 5.32
C ALA A 33 -1.91 5.99 6.80
N LYS A 34 -2.73 6.62 7.64
CA LYS A 34 -2.83 6.29 9.07
C LYS A 34 -3.28 4.84 9.31
N VAL A 35 -4.20 4.31 8.50
CA VAL A 35 -4.59 2.89 8.58
C VAL A 35 -3.37 1.99 8.41
N ILE A 36 -2.54 2.26 7.39
CA ILE A 36 -1.35 1.46 7.12
C ILE A 36 -0.29 1.66 8.21
N PHE A 37 -0.12 2.88 8.72
CA PHE A 37 0.84 3.14 9.80
C PHE A 37 0.44 2.45 11.10
N ASN A 38 -0.84 2.46 11.46
CA ASN A 38 -1.34 1.72 12.62
C ASN A 38 -1.08 0.21 12.44
N PHE A 39 -1.33 -0.33 11.25
CA PHE A 39 -1.04 -1.73 10.96
C PHE A 39 0.45 -2.08 11.13
N ILE A 40 1.36 -1.20 10.70
CA ILE A 40 2.80 -1.35 10.92
C ILE A 40 3.13 -1.36 12.42
N ASP A 41 2.55 -0.45 13.18
CA ASP A 41 2.81 -0.31 14.63
C ASP A 41 2.31 -1.51 15.45
N GLU A 42 1.34 -2.26 14.92
CA GLU A 42 0.78 -3.47 15.54
C GLU A 42 1.53 -4.76 15.19
N HIS A 43 2.50 -4.72 14.24
CA HIS A 43 3.12 -5.93 13.70
C HIS A 43 4.63 -5.79 13.53
N ASP A 44 5.43 -6.54 14.29
CA ASP A 44 6.91 -6.51 14.27
C ASP A 44 7.53 -7.02 12.96
N TRP A 45 6.80 -7.80 12.19
CA TRP A 45 7.29 -8.42 10.96
C TRP A 45 7.24 -7.51 9.73
N VAL A 46 6.70 -6.31 9.87
CA VAL A 46 6.58 -5.32 8.77
C VAL A 46 7.02 -3.94 9.25
N SER A 47 7.65 -3.18 8.39
CA SER A 47 7.99 -1.77 8.65
C SER A 47 7.80 -0.90 7.42
N ASN A 48 7.74 0.41 7.64
CA ASN A 48 7.81 1.38 6.55
C ASN A 48 9.24 1.41 5.99
N LEU A 49 9.40 1.43 4.68
CA LEU A 49 10.71 1.55 4.03
C LEU A 49 11.46 2.81 4.49
N SER A 50 10.75 3.93 4.70
CA SER A 50 11.34 5.13 5.28
C SER A 50 11.36 5.04 6.81
N SER A 51 12.56 5.04 7.39
CA SER A 51 12.77 5.08 8.84
C SER A 51 12.41 6.43 9.46
N ARG A 52 12.49 7.51 8.69
CA ARG A 52 12.21 8.88 9.14
C ARG A 52 10.75 9.23 8.90
N LEU A 53 10.06 9.71 9.94
CA LEU A 53 8.65 10.10 9.87
C LEU A 53 8.39 11.24 8.87
N ASP A 54 9.29 12.23 8.82
CA ASP A 54 9.19 13.41 7.97
C ASP A 54 9.40 13.14 6.47
N THR A 55 9.85 11.94 6.12
CA THR A 55 10.05 11.50 4.72
C THR A 55 9.06 10.42 4.28
N ARG A 56 8.13 10.02 5.13
CA ARG A 56 7.09 9.06 4.79
C ARG A 56 6.04 9.69 3.86
N SER A 57 5.71 8.98 2.79
CA SER A 57 4.61 9.38 1.92
C SER A 57 3.26 9.03 2.56
N ASN A 58 2.27 9.92 2.41
CA ASN A 58 0.88 9.67 2.79
C ASN A 58 -0.01 9.28 1.62
N THR A 59 0.56 9.06 0.43
CA THR A 59 -0.18 8.67 -0.78
C THR A 59 0.30 7.35 -1.38
N SER A 60 1.56 6.98 -1.14
CA SER A 60 2.16 5.72 -1.61
C SER A 60 3.08 5.20 -0.51
N VAL A 61 2.56 4.30 0.31
CA VAL A 61 3.30 3.72 1.44
C VAL A 61 4.04 2.48 0.99
N CYS A 62 5.36 2.48 1.20
CA CYS A 62 6.21 1.34 0.91
C CYS A 62 6.51 0.56 2.18
N LEU A 63 6.24 -0.75 2.16
CA LEU A 63 6.42 -1.68 3.26
C LEU A 63 7.55 -2.65 2.94
N VAL A 64 8.31 -3.02 3.96
CA VAL A 64 9.32 -4.09 3.91
C VAL A 64 9.02 -5.14 4.98
N PHE A 65 9.34 -6.40 4.69
CA PHE A 65 9.17 -7.51 5.62
C PHE A 65 10.45 -7.72 6.43
N ASN A 66 10.33 -7.89 7.76
CA ASN A 66 11.45 -7.95 8.71
C ASN A 66 11.63 -9.30 9.37
N ASP A 67 10.92 -10.34 8.95
CA ASP A 67 10.97 -11.65 9.60
C ASP A 67 12.27 -12.40 9.27
N ARG A 68 12.95 -12.94 10.30
CA ARG A 68 14.25 -13.62 10.17
C ARG A 68 14.17 -14.95 9.39
N ARG A 69 12.98 -15.51 9.22
CA ARG A 69 12.73 -16.72 8.44
C ARG A 69 12.76 -16.48 6.94
N ILE A 70 12.73 -15.23 6.52
CA ILE A 70 12.73 -14.83 5.11
C ILE A 70 14.16 -14.81 4.59
N GLU A 71 14.61 -15.92 3.98
CA GLU A 71 15.96 -16.01 3.38
C GLU A 71 16.04 -15.26 2.04
N ASN A 72 14.96 -15.29 1.25
CA ASN A 72 14.87 -14.61 -0.03
C ASN A 72 13.75 -13.54 -0.03
N PRO A 73 14.05 -12.28 0.36
CA PRO A 73 13.03 -11.23 0.45
C PRO A 73 12.31 -10.92 -0.87
N ASN A 74 12.99 -11.06 -2.02
CA ASN A 74 12.38 -10.82 -3.32
C ASN A 74 11.31 -11.87 -3.64
N GLU A 75 11.64 -13.12 -3.46
CA GLU A 75 10.72 -14.24 -3.69
C GLU A 75 9.54 -14.16 -2.74
N PHE A 76 9.79 -13.94 -1.46
CA PHE A 76 8.75 -13.80 -0.45
C PHE A 76 7.76 -12.68 -0.79
N ALA A 77 8.26 -11.48 -1.09
CA ALA A 77 7.40 -10.36 -1.46
C ALA A 77 6.59 -10.63 -2.74
N ASN A 78 7.20 -11.31 -3.73
CA ASN A 78 6.50 -11.74 -4.94
C ASN A 78 5.36 -12.72 -4.63
N ASN A 79 5.61 -13.69 -3.77
CA ASN A 79 4.61 -14.70 -3.39
C ASN A 79 3.45 -14.05 -2.63
N VAL A 80 3.72 -13.14 -1.70
CA VAL A 80 2.69 -12.35 -1.02
C VAL A 80 1.84 -11.57 -2.01
N CYS A 81 2.47 -10.84 -2.96
CA CYS A 81 1.74 -10.11 -4.00
C CYS A 81 0.89 -11.04 -4.86
N PHE A 82 1.47 -12.16 -5.33
CA PHE A 82 0.77 -13.14 -6.16
C PHE A 82 -0.45 -13.74 -5.44
N ARG A 83 -0.31 -14.02 -4.16
CA ARG A 83 -1.41 -14.55 -3.34
C ARG A 83 -2.57 -13.57 -3.24
N LEU A 84 -2.28 -12.29 -2.96
CA LEU A 84 -3.29 -11.23 -2.88
C LEU A 84 -3.96 -10.96 -4.25
N GLU A 85 -3.20 -11.03 -5.33
CA GLU A 85 -3.72 -10.89 -6.69
C GLU A 85 -4.60 -12.08 -7.09
N SER A 86 -4.20 -13.30 -6.74
CA SER A 86 -4.97 -14.53 -7.02
C SER A 86 -6.32 -14.55 -6.31
N GLU A 87 -6.43 -13.97 -5.13
CA GLU A 87 -7.69 -13.78 -4.40
C GLU A 87 -8.49 -12.57 -4.90
N GLY A 88 -7.97 -11.80 -5.87
CA GLY A 88 -8.63 -10.61 -6.39
C GLY A 88 -8.68 -9.44 -5.41
N VAL A 89 -7.81 -9.45 -4.39
CA VAL A 89 -7.83 -8.48 -3.29
C VAL A 89 -7.02 -7.23 -3.60
N ALA A 90 -5.82 -7.40 -4.17
CA ALA A 90 -4.94 -6.27 -4.46
C ALA A 90 -4.11 -6.53 -5.73
N PHE A 91 -4.08 -5.52 -6.58
CA PHE A 91 -3.35 -5.53 -7.84
C PHE A 91 -2.25 -4.45 -7.82
N ASP A 92 -1.13 -4.72 -8.50
CA ASP A 92 0.00 -3.77 -8.66
C ASP A 92 0.54 -3.20 -7.34
N ILE A 93 0.54 -4.00 -6.26
CA ILE A 93 1.09 -3.59 -4.96
C ILE A 93 2.56 -3.98 -4.76
N LYS A 94 3.19 -4.57 -5.76
CA LYS A 94 4.61 -4.92 -5.72
C LYS A 94 5.49 -3.67 -5.71
N SER A 95 6.62 -3.73 -5.02
CA SER A 95 7.65 -2.69 -5.08
C SER A 95 8.17 -2.46 -6.51
N TYR A 96 8.68 -1.27 -6.79
CA TYR A 96 9.34 -1.01 -8.07
C TYR A 96 10.57 -1.89 -8.26
N ARG A 97 10.98 -2.09 -9.53
CA ARG A 97 12.07 -3.00 -9.94
C ARG A 97 13.37 -2.77 -9.16
N ASP A 98 13.72 -1.50 -8.96
CA ASP A 98 14.99 -1.10 -8.33
C ASP A 98 14.82 -0.69 -6.85
N ALA A 99 13.63 -0.92 -6.28
CA ALA A 99 13.35 -0.68 -4.86
C ALA A 99 13.62 -1.94 -4.03
N PRO A 100 13.86 -1.78 -2.72
CA PRO A 100 13.91 -2.91 -1.81
C PRO A 100 12.64 -3.78 -1.91
N PRO A 101 12.78 -5.11 -1.74
CA PRO A 101 11.64 -6.03 -1.79
C PRO A 101 10.58 -5.70 -0.75
N GLY A 102 9.32 -5.71 -1.16
CA GLY A 102 8.21 -5.39 -0.28
C GLY A 102 6.94 -5.02 -1.05
N LEU A 103 6.07 -4.29 -0.40
CA LEU A 103 4.81 -3.82 -0.97
C LEU A 103 4.84 -2.30 -1.17
N ARG A 104 4.15 -1.83 -2.20
CA ARG A 104 3.89 -0.41 -2.45
C ARG A 104 2.40 -0.19 -2.55
N ILE A 105 1.81 0.33 -1.49
CA ILE A 105 0.37 0.51 -1.38
C ILE A 105 0.01 1.94 -1.76
N TRP A 106 -0.72 2.10 -2.86
CA TRP A 106 -1.32 3.38 -3.21
C TRP A 106 -2.49 3.65 -2.27
N CYS A 107 -2.42 4.74 -1.52
CA CYS A 107 -3.43 5.15 -0.55
C CYS A 107 -3.84 6.63 -0.71
N GLY A 108 -3.66 7.17 -1.92
CA GLY A 108 -4.03 8.56 -2.24
C GLY A 108 -5.50 8.87 -2.06
N GLY A 109 -5.87 10.14 -2.20
CA GLY A 109 -7.21 10.63 -1.88
C GLY A 109 -8.36 10.12 -2.77
N THR A 110 -8.04 9.38 -3.86
CA THR A 110 -9.03 8.71 -4.70
C THR A 110 -9.39 7.30 -4.21
N VAL A 111 -8.68 6.79 -3.19
CA VAL A 111 -8.95 5.51 -2.54
C VAL A 111 -9.84 5.74 -1.32
N GLU A 112 -10.82 4.90 -1.12
CA GLU A 112 -11.68 4.96 0.07
C GLU A 112 -10.97 4.33 1.28
N THR A 113 -11.07 4.97 2.43
CA THR A 113 -10.42 4.49 3.67
C THR A 113 -10.82 3.06 4.02
N ARG A 114 -12.10 2.72 3.84
CA ARG A 114 -12.63 1.37 4.08
C ARG A 114 -11.94 0.29 3.24
N ASP A 115 -11.51 0.63 2.01
CA ASP A 115 -10.84 -0.33 1.13
C ASP A 115 -9.41 -0.59 1.62
N VAL A 116 -8.73 0.46 2.13
CA VAL A 116 -7.43 0.31 2.79
C VAL A 116 -7.56 -0.51 4.08
N GLU A 117 -8.58 -0.23 4.91
CA GLU A 117 -8.87 -1.01 6.13
C GLU A 117 -9.12 -2.48 5.81
N SER A 118 -9.89 -2.76 4.76
CA SER A 118 -10.19 -4.13 4.32
C SER A 118 -8.96 -4.88 3.80
N LEU A 119 -7.97 -4.17 3.26
CA LEU A 119 -6.73 -4.77 2.75
C LEU A 119 -5.81 -5.26 3.88
N MET A 120 -5.80 -4.62 5.04
CA MET A 120 -4.84 -4.94 6.12
C MET A 120 -4.91 -6.39 6.60
N PRO A 121 -6.09 -6.98 6.93
CA PRO A 121 -6.16 -8.38 7.31
C PRO A 121 -5.74 -9.34 6.19
N TRP A 122 -5.91 -8.98 4.92
CA TRP A 122 -5.46 -9.77 3.80
C TRP A 122 -3.94 -9.79 3.66
N ILE A 123 -3.27 -8.66 3.90
CA ILE A 123 -1.79 -8.62 3.94
C ILE A 123 -1.27 -9.53 5.06
N LYS A 124 -1.88 -9.47 6.24
CA LYS A 124 -1.53 -10.35 7.35
C LYS A 124 -1.71 -11.83 6.98
N TRP A 125 -2.87 -12.18 6.43
CA TRP A 125 -3.14 -13.56 6.00
C TRP A 125 -2.14 -14.05 4.94
N ALA A 126 -1.82 -13.24 3.94
CA ALA A 126 -0.87 -13.59 2.90
C ALA A 126 0.55 -13.79 3.47
N PHE A 127 0.98 -12.90 4.39
CA PHE A 127 2.24 -13.05 5.11
C PHE A 127 2.29 -14.34 5.92
N GLU A 128 1.28 -14.60 6.77
CA GLU A 128 1.22 -15.79 7.62
C GLU A 128 1.20 -17.09 6.80
N SER A 129 0.49 -17.07 5.66
CA SER A 129 0.45 -18.21 4.73
C SER A 129 1.82 -18.52 4.14
N GLU A 130 2.57 -17.51 3.69
CA GLU A 130 3.93 -17.70 3.14
C GLU A 130 4.91 -18.13 4.22
N ILE A 131 4.85 -17.56 5.42
CA ILE A 131 5.70 -17.99 6.56
C ILE A 131 5.43 -19.44 6.95
N SER A 132 4.19 -19.91 6.89
CA SER A 132 3.85 -21.30 7.21
C SER A 132 4.48 -22.29 6.23
N LEU A 133 4.61 -21.92 4.96
CA LEU A 133 5.29 -22.75 3.96
C LEU A 133 6.80 -22.87 4.23
N LEU A 134 7.45 -21.78 4.67
CA LEU A 134 8.88 -21.79 5.02
C LEU A 134 9.17 -22.70 6.24
N ASN A 135 8.23 -22.84 7.17
CA ASN A 135 8.38 -23.73 8.33
C ASN A 135 8.17 -25.21 8.00
N SER A 136 7.62 -25.52 6.83
CA SER A 136 7.27 -26.89 6.41
C SER A 136 8.30 -27.51 5.47
N SER A 137 9.30 -26.72 5.07
CA SER A 137 10.42 -27.11 4.18
C SER A 137 11.68 -27.37 4.96
#